data_306aded65155682d6338d91ee1b1f097
#
_entry.id   306aded65155682d6338d91ee1b1f097
#
_cell.length_a   1.000
_cell.length_b   1.000
_cell.length_c   1.000
_cell.angle_alpha   90.00
_cell.angle_beta   90.00
_cell.angle_gamma   90.00
#
_symmetry.space_group_name_H-M   'P 1'
#
loop_
_entity.id
_entity.type
_entity.pdbx_description
1 polymer ?
#
loop_
_entity_poly.entity_id
_entity_poly.type
_entity_poly.pdbx_seq_one_letter_code
_entity_poly.pdbx_strand_id
1 'polypeptide(L)'
;NPGDGRRLLCSTEPHLINEMARKKSHRHYYYSPVSYLGKMASRTQFENSNEVGVFSKLTNSYCLVAVGGSENFYSAFEAELGDLIPIVRTTIAGTRIVGRMTAGNRRGLLVPVQTTDQELMHLRNSLPDSVKIQRVEERLSALGNVICCNDYVALVHPDIERETEELIADVLGVEVFRQTIAGNVLVGSYCSLSNQGGLVHPQTSIQDQEELSSLLQVPLVAGTVNRGSSVVGAGMVVNDWVAVSGLDTTAPELSVLESIFKLQDALPDAIAGNLRDTLIETYS
;
A
#
# COMPACT_ATOMS: atom_id res chain seq x y z
N ASN A 1 -15.22 -38.27 -73.64
CA ASN A 1 -15.14 -39.64 -73.06
C ASN A 1 -14.20 -39.69 -71.86
N PRO A 2 -14.50 -40.56 -70.95
CA PRO A 2 -15.09 -40.21 -69.70
C PRO A 2 -14.12 -40.61 -68.59
N GLY A 3 -14.40 -40.29 -67.37
CA GLY A 3 -13.85 -41.08 -66.33
C GLY A 3 -13.61 -40.34 -64.99
N ASP A 4 -14.42 -40.64 -64.31
CA ASP A 4 -14.36 -41.29 -63.00
C ASP A 4 -14.11 -40.38 -61.79
N GLY A 5 -15.22 -40.15 -61.11
CA GLY A 5 -15.29 -39.50 -59.82
C GLY A 5 -14.91 -40.45 -58.71
N ARG A 6 -14.05 -39.99 -57.79
CA ARG A 6 -13.95 -40.55 -56.44
C ARG A 6 -14.17 -39.49 -55.45
N ARG A 7 -15.30 -39.59 -54.77
CA ARG A 7 -15.58 -38.91 -53.50
C ARG A 7 -14.57 -39.39 -52.45
N LEU A 8 -13.81 -38.48 -51.90
CA LEU A 8 -13.11 -38.70 -50.63
C LEU A 8 -13.94 -38.06 -49.53
N LEU A 9 -14.52 -38.93 -48.72
CA LEU A 9 -15.15 -38.61 -47.46
C LEU A 9 -14.08 -38.13 -46.47
N CYS A 10 -14.19 -36.89 -46.03
CA CYS A 10 -13.38 -36.35 -44.94
C CYS A 10 -14.09 -36.71 -43.63
N SER A 11 -13.66 -37.75 -42.96
CA SER A 11 -14.04 -38.08 -41.61
C SER A 11 -13.20 -37.24 -40.66
N THR A 12 -13.77 -36.19 -40.14
CA THR A 12 -13.18 -35.44 -39.03
C THR A 12 -13.44 -36.19 -37.72
N GLU A 13 -12.41 -36.76 -37.17
CA GLU A 13 -12.45 -37.44 -35.89
C GLU A 13 -12.59 -36.41 -34.74
N PRO A 14 -13.58 -36.57 -33.84
CA PRO A 14 -13.78 -35.65 -32.69
C PRO A 14 -12.81 -35.90 -31.53
N HIS A 15 -11.83 -36.78 -31.67
CA HIS A 15 -10.94 -37.15 -30.57
C HIS A 15 -9.77 -36.20 -30.28
N LEU A 16 -9.36 -35.37 -31.22
CA LEU A 16 -8.21 -34.45 -31.02
C LEU A 16 -8.52 -33.16 -30.24
N ILE A 17 -9.77 -32.77 -30.13
CA ILE A 17 -10.17 -31.55 -29.41
C ILE A 17 -10.26 -31.82 -27.90
N ASN A 18 -10.50 -33.06 -27.48
CA ASN A 18 -10.61 -33.39 -26.06
C ASN A 18 -9.25 -33.63 -25.35
N GLU A 19 -8.18 -33.87 -26.10
CA GLU A 19 -6.84 -34.07 -25.51
C GLU A 19 -6.12 -32.74 -25.18
N MET A 20 -6.40 -31.67 -25.92
CA MET A 20 -5.87 -30.34 -25.60
C MET A 20 -6.60 -29.65 -24.42
N ALA A 21 -7.85 -29.99 -24.13
CA ALA A 21 -8.59 -29.47 -23.00
C ALA A 21 -8.25 -30.19 -21.69
N ARG A 22 -7.71 -31.39 -21.71
CA ARG A 22 -7.32 -32.16 -20.51
C ARG A 22 -5.90 -31.87 -19.99
N LYS A 23 -5.06 -31.12 -20.71
CA LYS A 23 -3.70 -30.75 -20.27
C LYS A 23 -3.63 -29.43 -19.51
N LYS A 24 -4.77 -28.75 -19.24
CA LYS A 24 -4.81 -27.49 -18.48
C LYS A 24 -5.25 -27.63 -17.01
N SER A 25 -5.48 -28.82 -16.51
CA SER A 25 -5.90 -28.98 -15.12
C SER A 25 -5.06 -30.06 -14.42
N HIS A 26 -3.87 -29.74 -14.03
CA HIS A 26 -3.13 -30.32 -12.88
C HIS A 26 -1.73 -29.70 -12.85
N ARG A 27 -1.64 -28.38 -12.68
CA ARG A 27 -0.52 -27.82 -11.93
C ARG A 27 -0.87 -27.97 -10.47
N HIS A 28 -0.50 -29.10 -9.88
CA HIS A 28 -0.28 -29.18 -8.47
C HIS A 28 0.84 -28.18 -8.14
N TYR A 29 0.48 -27.03 -7.60
CA TYR A 29 1.40 -26.23 -6.85
C TYR A 29 1.77 -27.06 -5.62
N TYR A 30 2.94 -27.71 -5.69
CA TYR A 30 3.64 -28.13 -4.51
C TYR A 30 4.00 -26.83 -3.78
N TYR A 31 3.22 -26.50 -2.76
CA TYR A 31 3.65 -25.60 -1.72
C TYR A 31 4.87 -26.26 -1.07
N SER A 32 6.08 -25.87 -1.48
CA SER A 32 7.26 -25.96 -0.63
C SER A 32 6.92 -25.13 0.60
N PRO A 33 7.01 -25.66 1.81
CA PRO A 33 7.02 -24.81 2.98
C PRO A 33 8.37 -24.10 2.97
N VAL A 34 8.47 -22.99 2.24
CA VAL A 34 9.52 -21.99 2.45
C VAL A 34 9.25 -21.51 3.86
N SER A 35 10.17 -21.85 4.75
CA SER A 35 10.21 -21.33 6.10
C SER A 35 10.13 -19.80 6.02
N TYR A 36 8.92 -19.26 6.19
CA TYR A 36 8.71 -17.85 6.49
C TYR A 36 9.29 -17.57 7.87
N LEU A 37 10.60 -17.43 7.91
CA LEU A 37 11.28 -16.88 9.07
C LEU A 37 11.07 -15.37 8.97
N GLY A 38 10.05 -14.86 9.68
CA GLY A 38 9.54 -13.52 9.61
C GLY A 38 10.62 -12.45 9.78
N LYS A 39 10.82 -11.70 8.72
CA LYS A 39 11.27 -10.32 8.79
C LYS A 39 10.14 -9.49 8.20
N MET A 40 9.30 -8.96 9.06
CA MET A 40 8.16 -8.16 8.66
C MET A 40 8.46 -6.66 8.65
N ALA A 41 9.66 -6.26 9.10
CA ALA A 41 10.22 -4.92 8.91
C ALA A 41 11.50 -5.03 8.09
N SER A 42 11.45 -4.55 6.86
CA SER A 42 12.59 -4.54 5.93
C SER A 42 13.21 -3.16 5.80
N ARG A 43 14.47 -3.12 5.36
CA ARG A 43 15.21 -1.88 5.12
C ARG A 43 15.69 -1.82 3.69
N THR A 44 15.50 -0.67 3.06
CA THR A 44 15.97 -0.41 1.70
C THR A 44 16.34 1.07 1.53
N GLN A 45 16.88 1.42 0.39
CA GLN A 45 17.12 2.81 0.01
C GLN A 45 16.82 3.02 -1.47
N PHE A 46 16.32 4.19 -1.80
CA PHE A 46 16.14 4.61 -3.18
C PHE A 46 17.37 5.37 -3.64
N GLU A 47 18.17 4.74 -4.52
CA GLU A 47 19.51 5.25 -4.88
C GLU A 47 20.36 5.48 -3.60
N ASN A 48 20.61 6.74 -3.24
CA ASN A 48 21.37 7.12 -2.04
C ASN A 48 20.48 7.79 -0.98
N SER A 49 19.14 7.69 -1.10
CA SER A 49 18.21 8.28 -0.16
C SER A 49 17.57 7.22 0.73
N ASN A 50 17.57 7.46 2.03
CA ASN A 50 16.89 6.64 3.03
C ASN A 50 15.41 7.03 3.23
N GLU A 51 14.92 8.03 2.51
CA GLU A 51 13.54 8.51 2.59
C GLU A 51 12.60 7.65 1.73
N VAL A 52 12.42 6.39 2.11
CA VAL A 52 11.66 5.39 1.35
C VAL A 52 10.22 5.83 1.11
N GLY A 53 9.58 6.47 2.09
CA GLY A 53 8.22 6.98 1.99
C GLY A 53 8.05 8.19 1.05
N VAL A 54 9.16 8.76 0.54
CA VAL A 54 9.11 9.75 -0.52
C VAL A 54 8.88 9.07 -1.88
N PHE A 55 9.52 7.92 -2.09
CA PHE A 55 9.56 7.21 -3.37
C PHE A 55 8.59 6.04 -3.45
N SER A 56 7.86 5.77 -2.39
CA SER A 56 6.88 4.69 -2.35
C SER A 56 5.62 5.05 -1.57
N LYS A 57 4.52 4.39 -1.89
CA LYS A 57 3.25 4.43 -1.16
C LYS A 57 2.75 3.01 -1.00
N LEU A 58 2.54 2.57 0.22
CA LEU A 58 2.09 1.23 0.55
C LEU A 58 0.70 1.28 1.17
N THR A 59 -0.18 0.40 0.71
CA THR A 59 -1.54 0.19 1.24
C THR A 59 -1.81 -1.30 1.42
N ASN A 60 -2.98 -1.66 1.88
CA ASN A 60 -3.39 -3.06 1.98
C ASN A 60 -3.86 -3.69 0.65
N SER A 61 -3.95 -2.92 -0.43
CA SER A 61 -4.43 -3.42 -1.74
C SER A 61 -3.44 -3.21 -2.87
N TYR A 62 -2.47 -2.31 -2.70
CA TYR A 62 -1.47 -1.99 -3.73
C TYR A 62 -0.25 -1.31 -3.13
N CYS A 63 0.84 -1.38 -3.87
CA CYS A 63 2.06 -0.64 -3.60
C CYS A 63 2.46 0.17 -4.84
N LEU A 64 2.69 1.49 -4.68
CA LEU A 64 3.28 2.33 -5.71
C LEU A 64 4.75 2.54 -5.39
N VAL A 65 5.61 2.43 -6.40
CA VAL A 65 7.04 2.70 -6.28
C VAL A 65 7.51 3.60 -7.41
N ALA A 66 8.43 4.49 -7.12
CA ALA A 66 9.00 5.39 -8.12
C ALA A 66 9.80 4.63 -9.17
N VAL A 67 9.77 5.08 -10.42
CA VAL A 67 10.64 4.57 -11.48
C VAL A 67 12.07 5.01 -11.29
N GLY A 68 13.05 4.26 -11.82
CA GLY A 68 14.47 4.60 -11.79
C GLY A 68 15.17 4.27 -10.47
N GLY A 69 14.56 3.44 -9.61
CA GLY A 69 15.23 2.87 -8.44
C GLY A 69 16.18 1.73 -8.82
N SER A 70 17.04 1.35 -7.88
CA SER A 70 17.91 0.19 -8.01
C SER A 70 17.11 -1.12 -7.93
N GLU A 71 17.63 -2.21 -8.51
CA GLU A 71 17.02 -3.55 -8.37
C GLU A 71 16.88 -3.96 -6.89
N ASN A 72 17.82 -3.59 -6.03
CA ASN A 72 17.74 -3.87 -4.58
C ASN A 72 16.53 -3.16 -3.93
N PHE A 73 16.22 -1.94 -4.39
CA PHE A 73 15.02 -1.23 -3.91
C PHE A 73 13.74 -1.96 -4.28
N TYR A 74 13.61 -2.39 -5.53
CA TYR A 74 12.43 -3.14 -5.98
C TYR A 74 12.33 -4.51 -5.36
N SER A 75 13.45 -5.25 -5.26
CA SER A 75 13.50 -6.58 -4.65
C SER A 75 13.05 -6.58 -3.19
N ALA A 76 13.27 -5.49 -2.44
CA ALA A 76 12.80 -5.37 -1.07
C ALA A 76 11.26 -5.35 -0.99
N PHE A 77 10.58 -4.72 -1.94
CA PHE A 77 9.12 -4.75 -2.01
C PHE A 77 8.59 -6.06 -2.63
N GLU A 78 9.23 -6.54 -3.69
CA GLU A 78 8.82 -7.76 -4.39
C GLU A 78 8.92 -9.00 -3.50
N ALA A 79 9.94 -9.07 -2.65
CA ALA A 79 10.13 -10.19 -1.72
C ALA A 79 9.01 -10.29 -0.66
N GLU A 80 8.49 -9.15 -0.21
CA GLU A 80 7.51 -9.10 0.87
C GLU A 80 6.06 -9.02 0.36
N LEU A 81 5.84 -8.46 -0.84
CA LEU A 81 4.52 -8.10 -1.35
C LEU A 81 4.14 -8.78 -2.66
N GLY A 82 5.11 -9.32 -3.41
CA GLY A 82 4.91 -9.71 -4.81
C GLY A 82 3.80 -10.74 -5.05
N ASP A 83 3.57 -11.63 -4.09
CA ASP A 83 2.51 -12.63 -4.18
C ASP A 83 1.16 -12.17 -3.58
N LEU A 84 1.13 -11.01 -2.91
CA LEU A 84 -0.02 -10.54 -2.13
C LEU A 84 -0.77 -9.38 -2.81
N ILE A 85 -0.04 -8.37 -3.24
CA ILE A 85 -0.59 -7.14 -3.83
C ILE A 85 0.22 -6.68 -5.03
N PRO A 86 -0.39 -5.97 -6.02
CA PRO A 86 0.35 -5.44 -7.14
C PRO A 86 1.32 -4.34 -6.72
N ILE A 87 2.54 -4.40 -7.27
CA ILE A 87 3.56 -3.37 -7.13
C ILE A 87 3.66 -2.63 -8.45
N VAL A 88 3.29 -1.35 -8.45
CA VAL A 88 3.20 -0.53 -9.66
C VAL A 88 4.33 0.48 -9.69
N ARG A 89 5.21 0.37 -10.67
CA ARG A 89 6.28 1.34 -10.92
C ARG A 89 5.72 2.52 -11.71
N THR A 90 5.77 3.73 -11.13
CA THR A 90 5.12 4.91 -11.72
C THR A 90 5.86 6.21 -11.43
N THR A 91 5.41 7.27 -12.09
CA THR A 91 5.67 8.68 -11.76
C THR A 91 4.34 9.35 -11.43
N ILE A 92 4.39 10.47 -10.74
CA ILE A 92 3.23 11.32 -10.49
C ILE A 92 3.62 12.75 -10.86
N ALA A 93 2.84 13.37 -11.77
CA ALA A 93 3.15 14.68 -12.34
C ALA A 93 4.58 14.75 -12.92
N GLY A 94 5.05 13.68 -13.57
CA GLY A 94 6.40 13.58 -14.12
C GLY A 94 7.51 13.48 -13.06
N THR A 95 7.18 13.36 -11.78
CA THR A 95 8.15 13.27 -10.67
C THR A 95 8.26 11.88 -10.08
N ARG A 96 9.38 11.59 -9.41
CA ARG A 96 9.62 10.32 -8.70
C ARG A 96 9.17 10.34 -7.24
N ILE A 97 8.69 11.48 -6.72
CA ILE A 97 8.25 11.63 -5.32
C ILE A 97 6.83 11.11 -5.09
N VAL A 98 6.58 9.88 -5.53
CA VAL A 98 5.25 9.24 -5.58
C VAL A 98 4.56 9.26 -4.22
N GLY A 99 5.25 8.90 -3.16
CA GLY A 99 4.67 8.77 -1.83
C GLY A 99 4.26 10.11 -1.22
N ARG A 100 4.92 11.22 -1.59
CA ARG A 100 4.58 12.56 -1.05
C ARG A 100 3.55 13.28 -1.92
N MET A 101 3.42 12.89 -3.18
CA MET A 101 2.41 13.45 -4.08
C MET A 101 1.05 12.76 -3.96
N THR A 102 0.99 11.54 -3.41
CA THR A 102 -0.24 10.73 -3.34
C THR A 102 -0.68 10.45 -1.91
N ALA A 103 -1.98 10.35 -1.73
CA ALA A 103 -2.59 9.80 -0.52
C ALA A 103 -3.57 8.68 -0.90
N GLY A 104 -3.64 7.63 -0.11
CA GLY A 104 -4.52 6.51 -0.44
C GLY A 104 -4.53 5.42 0.60
N ASN A 105 -5.54 4.58 0.50
CA ASN A 105 -5.75 3.39 1.30
C ASN A 105 -6.20 2.22 0.38
N ARG A 106 -6.69 1.12 0.95
CA ARG A 106 -7.13 -0.03 0.16
C ARG A 106 -8.29 0.25 -0.80
N ARG A 107 -9.07 1.32 -0.57
CA ARG A 107 -10.29 1.64 -1.34
C ARG A 107 -10.05 2.67 -2.43
N GLY A 108 -9.05 3.54 -2.25
CA GLY A 108 -8.83 4.65 -3.17
C GLY A 108 -7.43 5.20 -3.19
N LEU A 109 -7.16 5.94 -4.25
CA LEU A 109 -5.92 6.67 -4.48
C LEU A 109 -6.25 8.09 -4.93
N LEU A 110 -5.75 9.06 -4.18
CA LEU A 110 -5.82 10.48 -4.50
C LEU A 110 -4.52 10.91 -5.14
N VAL A 111 -4.61 11.56 -6.28
CA VAL A 111 -3.47 12.10 -7.03
C VAL A 111 -3.69 13.59 -7.29
N PRO A 112 -2.63 14.41 -7.34
CA PRO A 112 -2.78 15.85 -7.58
C PRO A 112 -3.26 16.11 -9.01
N VAL A 113 -3.87 17.27 -9.23
CA VAL A 113 -4.41 17.69 -10.54
C VAL A 113 -3.34 17.69 -11.64
N GLN A 114 -2.07 17.91 -11.28
CA GLN A 114 -0.93 17.93 -12.21
C GLN A 114 -0.58 16.53 -12.77
N THR A 115 -1.16 15.45 -12.24
CA THR A 115 -0.94 14.10 -12.75
C THR A 115 -1.42 14.00 -14.19
N THR A 116 -0.56 13.53 -15.09
CA THR A 116 -0.85 13.43 -16.51
C THR A 116 -1.91 12.35 -16.82
N ASP A 117 -2.57 12.49 -17.98
CA ASP A 117 -3.56 11.47 -18.40
C ASP A 117 -2.92 10.10 -18.67
N GLN A 118 -1.66 10.09 -19.12
CA GLN A 118 -0.91 8.87 -19.35
C GLN A 118 -0.61 8.14 -18.02
N GLU A 119 -0.16 8.89 -17.00
CA GLU A 119 0.06 8.35 -15.66
C GLU A 119 -1.24 7.82 -15.04
N LEU A 120 -2.33 8.58 -15.19
CA LEU A 120 -3.64 8.17 -14.69
C LEU A 120 -4.15 6.90 -15.38
N MET A 121 -3.97 6.79 -16.70
CA MET A 121 -4.35 5.60 -17.46
C MET A 121 -3.47 4.40 -17.07
N HIS A 122 -2.16 4.60 -16.87
CA HIS A 122 -1.26 3.58 -16.38
C HIS A 122 -1.70 3.05 -15.00
N LEU A 123 -2.01 3.94 -14.06
CA LEU A 123 -2.50 3.58 -12.73
C LEU A 123 -3.81 2.80 -12.79
N ARG A 124 -4.79 3.25 -13.60
CA ARG A 124 -6.07 2.55 -13.78
C ARG A 124 -5.93 1.14 -14.35
N ASN A 125 -4.97 0.94 -15.24
CA ASN A 125 -4.71 -0.37 -15.85
C ASN A 125 -3.90 -1.32 -14.97
N SER A 126 -3.20 -0.78 -13.97
CA SER A 126 -2.26 -1.54 -13.13
C SER A 126 -2.78 -1.81 -11.73
N LEU A 127 -3.69 -0.98 -11.23
CA LEU A 127 -4.30 -1.15 -9.90
C LEU A 127 -5.56 -2.02 -9.97
N PRO A 128 -5.95 -2.66 -8.86
CA PRO A 128 -7.20 -3.42 -8.80
C PRO A 128 -8.42 -2.55 -9.13
N ASP A 129 -9.40 -3.11 -9.81
CA ASP A 129 -10.66 -2.42 -10.21
C ASP A 129 -11.44 -1.85 -9.00
N SER A 130 -11.24 -2.43 -7.82
CA SER A 130 -11.87 -1.96 -6.57
C SER A 130 -11.30 -0.63 -6.06
N VAL A 131 -10.12 -0.20 -6.54
CA VAL A 131 -9.45 1.03 -6.12
C VAL A 131 -9.95 2.22 -6.93
N LYS A 132 -10.64 3.14 -6.29
CA LYS A 132 -11.08 4.39 -6.90
C LYS A 132 -9.87 5.34 -7.05
N ILE A 133 -9.62 5.84 -8.26
CA ILE A 133 -8.55 6.81 -8.50
C ILE A 133 -9.15 8.16 -8.84
N GLN A 134 -8.80 9.18 -8.06
CA GLN A 134 -9.36 10.53 -8.21
C GLN A 134 -8.26 11.59 -8.23
N ARG A 135 -8.32 12.50 -9.21
CA ARG A 135 -7.54 13.75 -9.19
C ARG A 135 -8.15 14.73 -8.21
N VAL A 136 -7.31 15.40 -7.47
CA VAL A 136 -7.69 16.38 -6.46
C VAL A 136 -7.12 17.74 -6.88
N GLU A 137 -8.00 18.72 -6.99
CA GLU A 137 -7.64 20.12 -7.18
C GLU A 137 -7.51 20.77 -5.80
N GLU A 138 -6.31 20.72 -5.24
CA GLU A 138 -5.98 21.24 -3.92
C GLU A 138 -4.74 22.12 -4.04
N ARG A 139 -4.77 23.28 -3.40
CA ARG A 139 -3.63 24.21 -3.30
C ARG A 139 -2.41 23.51 -2.68
N LEU A 140 -2.64 22.66 -1.69
CA LEU A 140 -1.62 21.83 -1.05
C LEU A 140 -1.41 20.55 -1.86
N SER A 141 -0.83 20.66 -3.04
CA SER A 141 -0.73 19.59 -4.05
C SER A 141 0.10 18.37 -3.64
N ALA A 142 0.97 18.49 -2.64
CA ALA A 142 1.71 17.36 -2.07
C ALA A 142 0.83 16.58 -1.07
N LEU A 143 -0.17 15.87 -1.59
CA LEU A 143 -1.23 15.23 -0.80
C LEU A 143 -0.67 14.28 0.28
N GLY A 144 0.41 13.57 0.00
CA GLY A 144 1.05 12.66 0.96
C GLY A 144 1.74 13.37 2.13
N ASN A 145 1.97 14.68 2.07
CA ASN A 145 2.48 15.47 3.19
C ASN A 145 1.36 15.98 4.08
N VAL A 146 0.20 16.23 3.52
CA VAL A 146 -0.93 16.87 4.21
C VAL A 146 -2.02 15.90 4.62
N ILE A 147 -1.97 14.66 4.16
CA ILE A 147 -2.93 13.59 4.45
C ILE A 147 -2.18 12.36 4.97
N CYS A 148 -2.58 11.86 6.13
CA CYS A 148 -2.18 10.56 6.64
C CYS A 148 -3.43 9.75 6.95
N CYS A 149 -3.58 8.57 6.36
CA CYS A 149 -4.79 7.76 6.50
C CYS A 149 -4.48 6.28 6.66
N ASN A 150 -5.40 5.58 7.33
CA ASN A 150 -5.57 4.14 7.26
C ASN A 150 -6.87 3.81 6.49
N ASP A 151 -7.42 2.62 6.67
CA ASP A 151 -8.65 2.22 5.97
C ASP A 151 -9.95 2.76 6.60
N TYR A 152 -9.88 3.45 7.73
CA TYR A 152 -11.04 3.92 8.51
C TYR A 152 -11.03 5.42 8.77
N VAL A 153 -9.84 6.00 9.00
CA VAL A 153 -9.67 7.40 9.42
C VAL A 153 -8.57 8.07 8.59
N ALA A 154 -8.76 9.34 8.30
CA ALA A 154 -7.74 10.22 7.74
C ALA A 154 -7.52 11.44 8.62
N LEU A 155 -6.26 11.71 8.94
CA LEU A 155 -5.80 12.98 9.48
C LEU A 155 -5.38 13.89 8.34
N VAL A 156 -5.85 15.12 8.36
CA VAL A 156 -5.58 16.09 7.30
C VAL A 156 -5.06 17.40 7.87
N HIS A 157 -4.37 18.13 7.02
CA HIS A 157 -3.89 19.50 7.32
C HIS A 157 -5.05 20.40 7.75
N PRO A 158 -4.89 21.26 8.76
CA PRO A 158 -5.97 22.16 9.22
C PRO A 158 -6.55 23.08 8.16
N ASP A 159 -5.72 23.54 7.21
CA ASP A 159 -6.12 24.47 6.15
C ASP A 159 -6.51 23.78 4.82
N ILE A 160 -6.79 22.48 4.84
CA ILE A 160 -7.25 21.79 3.63
C ILE A 160 -8.64 22.32 3.24
N GLU A 161 -8.89 22.43 1.93
CA GLU A 161 -10.17 22.91 1.43
C GLU A 161 -11.30 21.94 1.81
N ARG A 162 -12.49 22.48 2.10
CA ARG A 162 -13.64 21.65 2.52
C ARG A 162 -14.08 20.68 1.43
N GLU A 163 -14.02 21.11 0.19
CA GLU A 163 -14.35 20.26 -0.96
C GLU A 163 -13.39 19.06 -1.06
N THR A 164 -12.11 19.29 -0.78
CA THR A 164 -11.08 18.25 -0.72
C THR A 164 -11.35 17.29 0.44
N GLU A 165 -11.76 17.79 1.61
CA GLU A 165 -12.12 16.97 2.77
C GLU A 165 -13.28 16.03 2.46
N GLU A 166 -14.36 16.55 1.83
CA GLU A 166 -15.52 15.75 1.39
C GLU A 166 -15.11 14.70 0.35
N LEU A 167 -14.22 15.05 -0.58
CA LEU A 167 -13.69 14.15 -1.59
C LEU A 167 -12.83 13.04 -0.98
N ILE A 168 -11.99 13.35 0.02
CA ILE A 168 -11.21 12.35 0.76
C ILE A 168 -12.15 11.34 1.42
N ALA A 169 -13.20 11.82 2.11
CA ALA A 169 -14.17 10.97 2.78
C ALA A 169 -14.89 10.03 1.79
N ASP A 170 -15.30 10.52 0.61
CA ASP A 170 -15.99 9.71 -0.40
C ASP A 170 -15.08 8.68 -1.10
N VAL A 171 -13.89 9.11 -1.54
CA VAL A 171 -12.99 8.25 -2.33
C VAL A 171 -12.32 7.20 -1.47
N LEU A 172 -11.82 7.59 -0.29
CA LEU A 172 -11.14 6.68 0.63
C LEU A 172 -12.11 5.93 1.55
N GLY A 173 -13.36 6.42 1.68
CA GLY A 173 -14.38 5.84 2.55
C GLY A 173 -14.00 5.91 4.03
N VAL A 174 -13.47 7.04 4.49
CA VAL A 174 -12.90 7.26 5.82
C VAL A 174 -13.56 8.46 6.52
N GLU A 175 -13.49 8.48 7.86
CA GLU A 175 -13.74 9.69 8.61
C GLU A 175 -12.52 10.62 8.52
N VAL A 176 -12.75 11.91 8.34
CA VAL A 176 -11.68 12.89 8.12
C VAL A 176 -11.62 13.85 9.30
N PHE A 177 -10.42 14.02 9.85
CA PHE A 177 -10.17 14.93 10.97
C PHE A 177 -9.02 15.87 10.67
N ARG A 178 -9.26 17.18 10.86
CA ARG A 178 -8.22 18.21 10.79
C ARG A 178 -7.39 18.16 12.07
N GLN A 179 -6.10 17.90 11.93
CA GLN A 179 -5.22 17.69 13.06
C GLN A 179 -3.80 18.21 12.82
N THR A 180 -3.04 18.32 13.89
CA THR A 180 -1.60 18.57 13.88
C THR A 180 -0.87 17.46 14.63
N ILE A 181 0.39 17.22 14.31
CA ILE A 181 1.24 16.25 15.01
C ILE A 181 2.39 17.00 15.67
N ALA A 182 2.43 17.03 17.01
CA ALA A 182 3.41 17.82 17.78
C ALA A 182 3.47 19.29 17.29
N GLY A 183 2.32 19.91 17.01
CA GLY A 183 2.23 21.26 16.48
C GLY A 183 2.58 21.42 15.00
N ASN A 184 2.96 20.34 14.30
CA ASN A 184 3.24 20.37 12.86
C ASN A 184 1.96 20.11 12.06
N VAL A 185 1.71 20.96 11.07
CA VAL A 185 0.51 20.88 10.21
C VAL A 185 0.63 19.83 9.10
N LEU A 186 1.84 19.41 8.74
CA LEU A 186 2.10 18.39 7.71
C LEU A 186 1.96 16.98 8.29
N VAL A 187 0.75 16.60 8.64
CA VAL A 187 0.43 15.34 9.33
C VAL A 187 0.99 14.11 8.60
N GLY A 188 0.93 14.08 7.27
CA GLY A 188 1.44 12.97 6.48
C GLY A 188 2.96 12.82 6.49
N SER A 189 3.71 13.87 6.81
CA SER A 189 5.17 13.81 6.96
C SER A 189 5.60 13.31 8.33
N TYR A 190 4.83 13.59 9.36
CA TYR A 190 5.17 13.33 10.76
C TYR A 190 4.37 12.19 11.40
N CYS A 191 3.55 11.50 10.60
CA CYS A 191 2.77 10.36 11.05
C CYS A 191 2.80 9.25 9.97
N SER A 192 2.80 7.99 10.43
CA SER A 192 2.60 6.81 9.59
C SER A 192 1.62 5.87 10.28
N LEU A 193 0.57 5.47 9.56
CA LEU A 193 -0.56 4.72 10.12
C LEU A 193 -0.79 3.40 9.36
N SER A 194 -1.17 2.36 10.11
CA SER A 194 -1.85 1.16 9.61
C SER A 194 -3.19 0.97 10.35
N ASN A 195 -3.91 -0.10 10.07
CA ASN A 195 -5.09 -0.44 10.87
C ASN A 195 -4.73 -1.07 12.23
N GLN A 196 -3.45 -1.39 12.47
CA GLN A 196 -2.96 -2.05 13.68
C GLN A 196 -2.35 -1.06 14.67
N GLY A 197 -1.80 0.06 14.19
CA GLY A 197 -1.11 1.04 15.01
C GLY A 197 -0.59 2.22 14.22
N GLY A 198 0.12 3.13 14.90
CA GLY A 198 0.72 4.29 14.26
C GLY A 198 1.99 4.78 14.97
N LEU A 199 2.91 5.30 14.15
CA LEU A 199 4.12 5.98 14.59
C LEU A 199 3.96 7.46 14.35
N VAL A 200 4.19 8.28 15.38
CA VAL A 200 4.08 9.74 15.33
C VAL A 200 5.39 10.42 15.70
N HIS A 201 5.48 11.69 15.41
CA HIS A 201 6.64 12.54 15.71
C HIS A 201 7.13 12.34 17.16
N PRO A 202 8.45 12.23 17.41
CA PRO A 202 9.00 11.91 18.73
C PRO A 202 8.68 12.93 19.83
N GLN A 203 8.36 14.17 19.47
CA GLN A 203 7.98 15.23 20.41
C GLN A 203 6.46 15.31 20.68
N THR A 204 5.66 14.37 20.18
CA THR A 204 4.23 14.30 20.46
C THR A 204 4.04 13.98 21.95
N SER A 205 3.33 14.84 22.69
CA SER A 205 3.08 14.64 24.10
C SER A 205 2.25 13.38 24.37
N ILE A 206 2.34 12.81 25.57
CA ILE A 206 1.55 11.63 25.94
C ILE A 206 0.05 11.93 25.84
N GLN A 207 -0.35 13.14 26.26
CA GLN A 207 -1.74 13.58 26.17
C GLN A 207 -2.23 13.64 24.71
N ASP A 208 -1.42 14.21 23.81
CA ASP A 208 -1.76 14.25 22.37
C ASP A 208 -1.80 12.85 21.76
N GLN A 209 -0.90 11.94 22.19
CA GLN A 209 -0.92 10.54 21.74
C GLN A 209 -2.19 9.82 22.19
N GLU A 210 -2.65 10.04 23.43
CA GLU A 210 -3.90 9.45 23.95
C GLU A 210 -5.12 10.01 23.21
N GLU A 211 -5.17 11.31 22.94
CA GLU A 211 -6.24 11.95 22.19
C GLU A 211 -6.30 11.41 20.75
N LEU A 212 -5.16 11.40 20.04
CA LEU A 212 -5.05 10.88 18.68
C LEU A 212 -5.35 9.37 18.63
N SER A 213 -4.89 8.59 19.60
CA SER A 213 -5.17 7.15 19.70
C SER A 213 -6.67 6.88 19.89
N SER A 214 -7.34 7.70 20.69
CA SER A 214 -8.80 7.63 20.87
C SER A 214 -9.55 7.98 19.58
N LEU A 215 -9.07 8.96 18.82
CA LEU A 215 -9.64 9.39 17.54
C LEU A 215 -9.44 8.32 16.46
N LEU A 216 -8.24 7.77 16.36
CA LEU A 216 -7.86 6.80 15.33
C LEU A 216 -8.27 5.37 15.68
N GLN A 217 -8.64 5.10 16.92
CA GLN A 217 -8.96 3.77 17.47
C GLN A 217 -7.82 2.74 17.30
N VAL A 218 -6.56 3.22 17.24
CA VAL A 218 -5.36 2.38 17.17
C VAL A 218 -4.31 2.90 18.16
N PRO A 219 -3.44 2.03 18.69
CA PRO A 219 -2.35 2.45 19.56
C PRO A 219 -1.36 3.32 18.79
N LEU A 220 -0.84 4.37 19.44
CA LEU A 220 0.17 5.25 18.89
C LEU A 220 1.44 5.23 19.74
N VAL A 221 2.58 5.38 19.09
CA VAL A 221 3.88 5.54 19.74
C VAL A 221 4.62 6.70 19.09
N ALA A 222 5.22 7.56 19.93
CA ALA A 222 6.17 8.57 19.48
C ALA A 222 7.54 7.91 19.22
N GLY A 223 8.09 8.12 18.04
CA GLY A 223 9.37 7.48 17.67
C GLY A 223 10.03 8.08 16.45
N THR A 224 11.14 7.49 16.07
CA THR A 224 11.99 7.93 14.97
C THR A 224 12.27 6.78 14.01
N VAL A 225 12.74 7.11 12.81
CA VAL A 225 13.29 6.20 11.82
C VAL A 225 14.62 6.77 11.31
N ASN A 226 15.39 6.02 10.53
CA ASN A 226 16.60 6.50 9.90
C ASN A 226 17.58 7.18 10.89
N ARG A 227 17.84 6.52 12.02
CA ARG A 227 18.78 6.96 13.05
C ARG A 227 18.41 8.32 13.67
N GLY A 228 17.14 8.45 14.07
CA GLY A 228 16.64 9.62 14.80
C GLY A 228 15.92 10.66 13.93
N SER A 229 15.57 10.34 12.69
CA SER A 229 14.74 11.21 11.88
C SER A 229 13.32 11.28 12.44
N SER A 230 12.82 12.50 12.60
CA SER A 230 11.44 12.76 13.07
C SER A 230 10.40 12.74 11.93
N VAL A 231 10.85 12.76 10.66
CA VAL A 231 9.98 12.78 9.48
C VAL A 231 9.60 11.33 9.13
N VAL A 232 8.84 10.71 10.02
CA VAL A 232 8.54 9.28 9.97
C VAL A 232 7.79 8.87 8.69
N GLY A 233 6.84 9.69 8.23
CA GLY A 233 6.09 9.41 7.01
C GLY A 233 6.92 9.48 5.73
N ALA A 234 8.03 10.22 5.70
CA ALA A 234 8.97 10.22 4.59
C ALA A 234 9.99 9.08 4.68
N GLY A 235 10.36 8.69 5.90
CA GLY A 235 11.38 7.66 6.14
C GLY A 235 10.90 6.23 6.02
N MET A 236 9.59 5.98 6.04
CA MET A 236 9.02 4.63 5.98
C MET A 236 7.68 4.57 5.28
N VAL A 237 7.29 3.37 4.89
CA VAL A 237 5.92 3.02 4.50
C VAL A 237 5.50 1.75 5.23
N VAL A 238 4.21 1.63 5.52
CA VAL A 238 3.66 0.51 6.28
C VAL A 238 2.25 0.16 5.80
N ASN A 239 1.91 -1.11 5.90
CA ASN A 239 0.55 -1.61 5.85
C ASN A 239 0.30 -2.55 7.05
N ASP A 240 -0.76 -3.36 7.03
CA ASP A 240 -1.13 -4.18 8.18
C ASP A 240 -0.19 -5.38 8.44
N TRP A 241 0.73 -5.70 7.52
CA TRP A 241 1.62 -6.86 7.66
C TRP A 241 3.09 -6.61 7.30
N VAL A 242 3.44 -5.51 6.68
CA VAL A 242 4.82 -5.17 6.29
C VAL A 242 5.13 -3.71 6.58
N ALA A 243 6.34 -3.44 7.06
CA ALA A 243 6.93 -2.11 7.11
C ALA A 243 8.25 -2.10 6.33
N VAL A 244 8.43 -1.07 5.51
CA VAL A 244 9.68 -0.83 4.77
C VAL A 244 10.22 0.53 5.17
N SER A 245 11.45 0.56 5.68
CA SER A 245 12.12 1.76 6.17
C SER A 245 13.46 1.98 5.48
N GLY A 246 14.08 3.15 5.69
CA GLY A 246 15.40 3.43 5.14
C GLY A 246 16.50 2.58 5.78
N LEU A 247 17.62 2.40 5.06
CA LEU A 247 18.76 1.57 5.50
C LEU A 247 19.37 2.02 6.83
N ASP A 248 19.32 3.32 7.13
CA ASP A 248 19.89 3.88 8.36
C ASP A 248 19.02 3.62 9.59
N THR A 249 17.81 3.05 9.43
CA THR A 249 16.96 2.69 10.56
C THR A 249 17.65 1.66 11.44
N THR A 250 17.79 1.98 12.71
CA THR A 250 18.51 1.18 13.70
C THR A 250 17.67 -0.02 14.17
N ALA A 251 18.34 -1.03 14.76
CA ALA A 251 17.64 -2.20 15.29
C ALA A 251 16.62 -1.86 16.40
N PRO A 252 16.88 -0.95 17.35
CA PRO A 252 15.87 -0.49 18.30
C PRO A 252 14.66 0.17 17.62
N GLU A 253 14.87 1.02 16.61
CA GLU A 253 13.78 1.63 15.86
C GLU A 253 12.95 0.57 15.14
N LEU A 254 13.57 -0.44 14.50
CA LEU A 254 12.84 -1.55 13.87
C LEU A 254 12.01 -2.33 14.87
N SER A 255 12.54 -2.62 16.07
CA SER A 255 11.77 -3.32 17.11
C SER A 255 10.54 -2.53 17.56
N VAL A 256 10.62 -1.20 17.59
CA VAL A 256 9.45 -0.34 17.85
C VAL A 256 8.44 -0.46 16.71
N LEU A 257 8.87 -0.43 15.45
CA LEU A 257 7.98 -0.60 14.29
C LEU A 257 7.27 -1.95 14.32
N GLU A 258 8.01 -3.04 14.53
CA GLU A 258 7.46 -4.39 14.61
C GLU A 258 6.43 -4.53 15.73
N SER A 259 6.68 -3.91 16.88
CA SER A 259 5.79 -3.95 18.02
C SER A 259 4.51 -3.14 17.79
N ILE A 260 4.63 -1.85 17.37
CA ILE A 260 3.47 -0.96 17.26
C ILE A 260 2.53 -1.36 16.13
N PHE A 261 3.08 -1.82 15.00
CA PHE A 261 2.31 -2.28 13.86
C PHE A 261 1.95 -3.78 13.94
N LYS A 262 2.32 -4.47 15.03
CA LYS A 262 2.04 -5.89 15.30
C LYS A 262 2.46 -6.81 14.15
N LEU A 263 3.59 -6.51 13.54
CA LEU A 263 4.02 -7.21 12.32
C LEU A 263 4.41 -8.68 12.59
N GLN A 264 4.80 -9.02 13.81
CA GLN A 264 5.26 -10.38 14.18
C GLN A 264 4.15 -11.45 14.11
N ASP A 265 2.88 -11.02 14.23
CA ASP A 265 1.71 -11.91 14.25
C ASP A 265 0.88 -11.85 12.95
N ALA A 266 1.29 -11.01 12.01
CA ALA A 266 0.50 -10.68 10.83
C ALA A 266 0.82 -11.58 9.63
N LEU A 267 0.41 -12.85 9.66
CA LEU A 267 0.28 -13.62 8.43
C LEU A 267 -1.04 -13.22 7.73
N PRO A 268 -1.05 -13.00 6.41
CA PRO A 268 -2.27 -12.65 5.66
C PRO A 268 -3.43 -13.62 5.89
N ASP A 269 -3.13 -14.90 6.05
CA ASP A 269 -4.11 -15.96 6.37
C ASP A 269 -4.65 -15.86 7.81
N ALA A 270 -3.86 -15.36 8.77
CA ALA A 270 -4.29 -15.17 10.15
C ALA A 270 -5.23 -13.94 10.27
N ILE A 271 -5.00 -12.88 9.50
CA ILE A 271 -5.87 -11.70 9.45
C ILE A 271 -7.23 -12.07 8.83
N ALA A 272 -7.23 -12.84 7.74
CA ALA A 272 -8.46 -13.35 7.13
C ALA A 272 -9.23 -14.29 8.07
N GLY A 273 -8.52 -15.10 8.85
CA GLY A 273 -9.08 -15.97 9.90
C GLY A 273 -9.74 -15.17 11.02
N ASN A 274 -9.04 -14.19 11.58
CA ASN A 274 -9.54 -13.35 12.67
C ASN A 274 -10.77 -12.52 12.26
N LEU A 275 -10.80 -11.98 11.04
CA LEU A 275 -11.97 -11.29 10.50
C LEU A 275 -13.18 -12.24 10.34
N ARG A 276 -12.93 -13.49 9.94
CA ARG A 276 -13.97 -14.50 9.79
C ARG A 276 -14.54 -14.93 11.15
N ASP A 277 -13.68 -15.09 12.15
CA ASP A 277 -14.08 -15.49 13.52
C ASP A 277 -14.83 -14.35 14.21
N THR A 278 -14.41 -13.09 14.05
CA THR A 278 -15.13 -11.91 14.57
C THR A 278 -16.51 -11.75 13.93
N LEU A 279 -16.65 -12.04 12.63
CA LEU A 279 -17.95 -12.02 11.96
C LEU A 279 -18.87 -13.15 12.45
N ILE A 280 -18.33 -14.33 12.75
CA ILE A 280 -19.10 -15.47 13.27
C ILE A 280 -19.59 -15.16 14.69
N GLU A 281 -18.76 -14.57 15.55
CA GLU A 281 -19.14 -14.17 16.91
C GLU A 281 -20.20 -13.04 16.94
N THR A 282 -20.22 -12.18 15.92
CA THR A 282 -21.20 -11.09 15.84
C THR A 282 -22.58 -11.56 15.37
N TYR A 283 -22.70 -12.73 14.75
CA TYR A 283 -23.95 -13.31 14.22
C TYR A 283 -24.42 -14.57 14.97
N SER A 284 -23.75 -14.95 16.03
CA SER A 284 -24.17 -16.01 16.97
C SER A 284 -24.72 -15.42 18.27
#